data_f9823d4a4c83b5cee41f0ccffcce2aab
#
_entry.id   f9823d4a4c83b5cee41f0ccffcce2aab
#
_cell.length_a   1.000
_cell.length_b   1.000
_cell.length_c   1.000
_cell.angle_alpha   90.00
_cell.angle_beta   90.00
_cell.angle_gamma   90.00
#
_symmetry.space_group_name_H-M   'P 1'
#
loop_
_entity.id
_entity.type
_entity.pdbx_description
1 polymer ?
#
loop_
_entity_poly.entity_id
_entity_poly.type
_entity_poly.pdbx_seq_one_letter_code
_entity_poly.pdbx_strand_id
1 'polypeptide(L)'
;MSKDILYGIKFVEIEELDPLTQLPKVGGSKFTVDTAETAELESVTSEGTEDIKRNDTRILAIVRTPDLLYGYDLTFKDNTFDPEIMALIEGGTVRKVNEAIAGYDSPMLAQGATNMKPFRMNIYVPNYVGDSIVNYVKITLNNCTGSAPGLNIGKEFYAPEFKIKAREATKAGLPVKSMDYVPTLPAILRNVKYDLAGGNGTANPVKVEVGKKVTPKPVDPTRTDGKVFKGWKVLGETTMWNFDTSVMPDRDITLVAQYA
;
A
#
# COMPACT_ATOMS: atom_id res chain seq x y z
N MET A 1 -1.48 -33.91 6.50
CA MET A 1 -1.38 -32.50 6.07
C MET A 1 -1.37 -31.66 7.33
N SER A 2 -0.34 -30.84 7.53
CA SER A 2 -0.34 -29.83 8.59
C SER A 2 -1.45 -28.83 8.26
N LYS A 3 -2.28 -28.49 9.25
CA LYS A 3 -3.27 -27.43 9.08
C LYS A 3 -2.57 -26.10 9.27
N ASP A 4 -2.83 -25.15 8.37
CA ASP A 4 -2.31 -23.80 8.47
C ASP A 4 -2.95 -23.05 9.63
N ILE A 5 -2.13 -22.40 10.44
CA ILE A 5 -2.56 -21.54 11.54
C ILE A 5 -2.14 -20.11 11.19
N LEU A 6 -3.10 -19.31 10.76
CA LEU A 6 -2.89 -17.93 10.35
C LEU A 6 -3.20 -16.99 11.53
N TYR A 7 -2.30 -16.05 11.81
CA TYR A 7 -2.50 -15.10 12.88
C TYR A 7 -1.91 -13.72 12.57
N GLY A 8 -2.75 -12.70 12.68
CA GLY A 8 -2.39 -11.30 12.51
C GLY A 8 -2.09 -10.91 11.07
N ILE A 9 -1.94 -9.61 10.84
CA ILE A 9 -1.46 -9.04 9.59
C ILE A 9 -0.01 -8.64 9.82
N LYS A 10 0.89 -9.07 8.93
CA LYS A 10 2.29 -8.71 9.06
C LYS A 10 2.69 -7.57 8.14
N PHE A 11 2.05 -7.51 6.98
CA PHE A 11 2.45 -6.58 5.94
C PHE A 11 1.32 -6.42 4.91
N VAL A 12 1.12 -5.21 4.40
CA VAL A 12 0.17 -4.93 3.33
C VAL A 12 0.86 -4.12 2.24
N GLU A 13 0.66 -4.51 0.98
CA GLU A 13 1.05 -3.71 -0.17
C GLU A 13 -0.20 -3.20 -0.89
N ILE A 14 -0.17 -1.95 -1.32
CA ILE A 14 -1.22 -1.32 -2.11
C ILE A 14 -0.56 -0.81 -3.39
N GLU A 15 -1.02 -1.27 -4.55
CA GLU A 15 -0.45 -0.96 -5.86
C GLU A 15 -1.50 -0.33 -6.77
N GLU A 16 -1.21 0.87 -7.32
CA GLU A 16 -2.07 1.52 -8.31
C GLU A 16 -2.19 0.65 -9.56
N LEU A 17 -3.43 0.47 -10.05
CA LEU A 17 -3.70 -0.25 -11.30
C LEU A 17 -3.91 0.72 -12.46
N ASP A 18 -3.59 0.26 -13.65
CA ASP A 18 -4.01 0.89 -14.88
C ASP A 18 -5.50 0.61 -15.12
N PRO A 19 -6.37 1.64 -15.23
CA PRO A 19 -7.81 1.45 -15.42
C PRO A 19 -8.18 0.72 -16.71
N LEU A 20 -7.29 0.72 -17.72
CA LEU A 20 -7.53 0.07 -19.00
C LEU A 20 -7.24 -1.42 -18.98
N THR A 21 -6.18 -1.82 -18.29
CA THR A 21 -5.72 -3.22 -18.24
C THR A 21 -6.04 -3.92 -16.93
N GLN A 22 -6.30 -3.17 -15.85
CA GLN A 22 -6.46 -3.67 -14.46
C GLN A 22 -5.23 -4.45 -13.96
N LEU A 23 -4.06 -4.18 -14.54
CA LEU A 23 -2.77 -4.68 -14.07
C LEU A 23 -2.03 -3.57 -13.33
N PRO A 24 -0.99 -3.89 -12.51
CA PRO A 24 -0.17 -2.88 -11.88
C PRO A 24 0.37 -1.88 -12.89
N LYS A 25 0.14 -0.61 -12.63
CA LYS A 25 0.51 0.49 -13.52
C LYS A 25 2.01 0.69 -13.51
N VAL A 26 2.64 0.67 -14.69
CA VAL A 26 4.07 0.96 -14.82
C VAL A 26 4.35 2.39 -14.35
N GLY A 27 5.23 2.55 -13.34
CA GLY A 27 5.48 3.85 -12.69
C GLY A 27 4.33 4.36 -11.81
N GLY A 28 3.31 3.55 -11.56
CA GLY A 28 2.22 3.85 -10.63
C GLY A 28 2.68 3.86 -9.17
N SER A 29 1.81 4.37 -8.31
CA SER A 29 2.07 4.41 -6.87
C SER A 29 2.06 3.00 -6.28
N LYS A 30 3.03 2.73 -5.41
CA LYS A 30 3.10 1.52 -4.61
C LYS A 30 3.42 1.89 -3.17
N PHE A 31 2.56 1.46 -2.26
CA PHE A 31 2.69 1.71 -0.82
C PHE A 31 2.85 0.41 -0.06
N THR A 32 3.52 0.50 1.06
CA THR A 32 3.73 -0.61 1.99
C THR A 32 3.26 -0.17 3.37
N VAL A 33 2.43 -0.99 4.02
CA VAL A 33 1.87 -0.75 5.35
C VAL A 33 2.26 -1.91 6.25
N ASP A 34 3.04 -1.63 7.27
CA ASP A 34 3.48 -2.57 8.31
C ASP A 34 2.78 -2.31 9.65
N THR A 35 1.94 -1.28 9.72
CA THR A 35 1.17 -0.83 10.87
C THR A 35 -0.31 -1.22 10.81
N ALA A 36 -0.69 -2.07 9.85
CA ALA A 36 -2.05 -2.56 9.67
C ALA A 36 -2.57 -3.27 10.93
N GLU A 37 -3.73 -2.87 11.40
CA GLU A 37 -4.36 -3.44 12.60
C GLU A 37 -5.31 -4.58 12.23
N THR A 38 -6.28 -4.30 11.35
CA THR A 38 -7.29 -5.28 10.93
C THR A 38 -7.60 -5.19 9.44
N ALA A 39 -8.01 -6.33 8.87
CA ALA A 39 -8.55 -6.43 7.52
C ALA A 39 -9.71 -7.44 7.55
N GLU A 40 -10.93 -6.95 7.62
CA GLU A 40 -12.14 -7.76 7.67
C GLU A 40 -12.73 -7.85 6.26
N LEU A 41 -12.82 -9.07 5.74
CA LEU A 41 -13.26 -9.36 4.38
C LEU A 41 -14.61 -10.05 4.40
N GLU A 42 -15.64 -9.37 3.92
CA GLU A 42 -17.01 -9.89 3.82
C GLU A 42 -17.34 -10.24 2.36
N SER A 43 -17.98 -11.39 2.15
CA SER A 43 -18.46 -11.79 0.82
C SER A 43 -19.70 -11.01 0.44
N VAL A 44 -19.75 -10.54 -0.81
CA VAL A 44 -20.92 -9.85 -1.37
C VAL A 44 -21.55 -10.75 -2.43
N THR A 45 -22.79 -11.16 -2.17
CA THR A 45 -23.56 -12.05 -3.04
C THR A 45 -24.77 -11.33 -3.64
N SER A 46 -25.10 -11.66 -4.87
CA SER A 46 -26.40 -11.37 -5.45
C SER A 46 -27.32 -12.50 -5.10
N GLU A 47 -28.36 -12.18 -4.35
CA GLU A 47 -29.36 -13.20 -3.94
C GLU A 47 -30.04 -13.81 -5.18
N GLY A 48 -30.16 -15.12 -5.16
CA GLY A 48 -30.96 -15.85 -6.10
C GLY A 48 -32.45 -15.67 -5.84
N THR A 49 -33.26 -16.14 -6.75
CA THR A 49 -34.72 -16.14 -6.59
C THR A 49 -35.26 -17.56 -6.41
N GLU A 50 -36.29 -17.70 -5.63
CA GLU A 50 -37.05 -18.93 -5.52
C GLU A 50 -38.52 -18.66 -5.92
N ASP A 51 -38.97 -19.31 -6.98
CA ASP A 51 -40.35 -19.22 -7.43
C ASP A 51 -41.04 -20.58 -7.18
N ILE A 52 -42.06 -20.56 -6.31
CA ILE A 52 -42.78 -21.73 -5.87
C ILE A 52 -44.19 -21.70 -6.47
N LYS A 53 -44.49 -22.63 -7.35
CA LYS A 53 -45.84 -22.88 -7.84
C LYS A 53 -46.53 -23.93 -6.99
N ARG A 54 -47.63 -23.58 -6.36
CA ARG A 54 -48.41 -24.48 -5.53
C ARG A 54 -49.91 -24.37 -5.79
N ASN A 55 -50.63 -25.39 -5.43
CA ASN A 55 -52.09 -25.31 -5.21
C ASN A 55 -52.34 -25.35 -3.69
N ASP A 56 -53.62 -25.44 -3.29
CA ASP A 56 -54.01 -25.37 -1.86
C ASP A 56 -53.40 -26.49 -1.03
N THR A 57 -53.06 -27.62 -1.61
CA THR A 57 -52.65 -28.83 -0.88
C THR A 57 -51.23 -29.29 -1.14
N ARG A 58 -50.57 -28.84 -2.24
CA ARG A 58 -49.22 -29.31 -2.59
C ARG A 58 -48.43 -28.32 -3.44
N ILE A 59 -47.11 -28.43 -3.35
CA ILE A 59 -46.17 -27.75 -4.22
C ILE A 59 -46.14 -28.47 -5.56
N LEU A 60 -46.31 -27.74 -6.66
CA LEU A 60 -46.33 -28.26 -8.03
C LEU A 60 -44.97 -28.15 -8.70
N ALA A 61 -44.25 -27.05 -8.47
CA ALA A 61 -42.91 -26.82 -9.00
C ALA A 61 -42.16 -25.80 -8.12
N ILE A 62 -40.83 -25.94 -8.09
CA ILE A 62 -39.92 -24.96 -7.50
C ILE A 62 -38.87 -24.67 -8.55
N VAL A 63 -38.71 -23.39 -8.90
CA VAL A 63 -37.58 -22.90 -9.70
C VAL A 63 -36.70 -22.09 -8.78
N ARG A 64 -35.42 -22.45 -8.67
CA ARG A 64 -34.46 -21.81 -7.78
C ARG A 64 -33.24 -21.40 -8.58
N THR A 65 -32.84 -20.12 -8.49
CA THR A 65 -31.57 -19.64 -8.96
C THR A 65 -30.62 -19.51 -7.77
N PRO A 66 -29.36 -19.99 -7.88
CA PRO A 66 -28.42 -19.89 -6.76
C PRO A 66 -27.96 -18.45 -6.53
N ASP A 67 -27.52 -18.18 -5.31
CA ASP A 67 -26.80 -16.97 -4.98
C ASP A 67 -25.47 -16.95 -5.72
N LEU A 68 -25.11 -15.79 -6.27
CA LEU A 68 -23.86 -15.59 -6.99
C LEU A 68 -22.95 -14.65 -6.23
N LEU A 69 -21.77 -15.14 -5.86
CA LEU A 69 -20.70 -14.30 -5.32
C LEU A 69 -20.18 -13.39 -6.44
N TYR A 70 -20.20 -12.05 -6.25
CA TYR A 70 -19.68 -11.12 -7.23
C TYR A 70 -18.57 -10.21 -6.68
N GLY A 71 -18.23 -10.31 -5.40
CA GLY A 71 -17.15 -9.52 -4.82
C GLY A 71 -16.95 -9.75 -3.33
N TYR A 72 -16.06 -8.94 -2.79
CA TYR A 72 -15.84 -8.79 -1.35
C TYR A 72 -15.82 -7.33 -0.99
N ASP A 73 -16.33 -7.01 0.18
CA ASP A 73 -16.15 -5.72 0.83
C ASP A 73 -15.15 -5.91 1.96
N LEU A 74 -14.13 -5.04 1.98
CA LEU A 74 -13.04 -5.08 2.95
C LEU A 74 -13.11 -3.84 3.83
N THR A 75 -13.13 -4.03 5.14
CA THR A 75 -12.86 -3.00 6.14
C THR A 75 -11.41 -3.13 6.56
N PHE A 76 -10.59 -2.14 6.19
CA PHE A 76 -9.16 -2.10 6.48
C PHE A 76 -8.84 -0.97 7.44
N LYS A 77 -8.20 -1.30 8.57
CA LYS A 77 -7.80 -0.34 9.59
C LYS A 77 -6.28 -0.31 9.71
N ASP A 78 -5.72 0.89 9.68
CA ASP A 78 -4.30 1.14 9.87
C ASP A 78 -4.08 2.02 11.10
N ASN A 79 -2.98 1.81 11.83
CA ASN A 79 -2.60 2.61 12.99
C ASN A 79 -1.83 3.88 12.63
N THR A 80 -1.56 4.09 11.33
CA THR A 80 -0.87 5.27 10.83
C THR A 80 -1.71 6.01 9.79
N PHE A 81 -1.52 7.33 9.73
CA PHE A 81 -2.15 8.18 8.74
C PHE A 81 -1.16 8.53 7.63
N ASP A 82 -1.41 8.01 6.43
CA ASP A 82 -0.63 8.35 5.23
C ASP A 82 -1.52 9.08 4.20
N PRO A 83 -1.27 10.38 3.95
CA PRO A 83 -2.03 11.15 2.96
C PRO A 83 -1.90 10.63 1.52
N GLU A 84 -0.80 9.96 1.18
CA GLU A 84 -0.59 9.41 -0.17
C GLU A 84 -1.44 8.15 -0.38
N ILE A 85 -1.57 7.30 0.64
CA ILE A 85 -2.50 6.15 0.64
C ILE A 85 -3.94 6.65 0.57
N MET A 86 -4.29 7.68 1.35
CA MET A 86 -5.61 8.31 1.26
C MET A 86 -5.91 8.82 -0.14
N ALA A 87 -4.96 9.52 -0.76
CA ALA A 87 -5.12 10.04 -2.11
C ALA A 87 -5.34 8.95 -3.16
N LEU A 88 -4.71 7.77 -2.99
CA LEU A 88 -4.94 6.63 -3.86
C LEU A 88 -6.35 6.04 -3.66
N ILE A 89 -6.73 5.80 -2.41
CA ILE A 89 -7.99 5.11 -2.07
C ILE A 89 -9.20 6.00 -2.32
N GLU A 90 -9.16 7.26 -1.92
CA GLU A 90 -10.27 8.21 -2.03
C GLU A 90 -10.30 8.95 -3.38
N GLY A 91 -9.16 9.04 -4.07
CA GLY A 91 -9.01 9.80 -5.30
C GLY A 91 -8.71 11.29 -5.09
N GLY A 92 -8.30 11.70 -3.90
CA GLY A 92 -7.91 13.07 -3.57
C GLY A 92 -6.52 13.45 -4.09
N THR A 93 -6.03 14.61 -3.67
CA THR A 93 -4.74 15.16 -4.09
C THR A 93 -3.87 15.51 -2.89
N VAL A 94 -2.62 15.07 -2.90
CA VAL A 94 -1.63 15.48 -1.90
C VAL A 94 -0.95 16.76 -2.36
N ARG A 95 -1.02 17.81 -1.53
CA ARG A 95 -0.28 19.05 -1.75
C ARG A 95 1.14 18.93 -1.21
N LYS A 96 2.12 19.26 -2.04
CA LYS A 96 3.54 19.24 -1.66
C LYS A 96 4.14 20.64 -1.81
N VAL A 97 4.96 21.03 -0.84
CA VAL A 97 5.79 22.25 -0.87
C VAL A 97 7.24 21.81 -0.66
N ASN A 98 8.12 22.14 -1.58
CA ASN A 98 9.53 21.70 -1.56
C ASN A 98 9.64 20.17 -1.37
N GLU A 99 8.79 19.42 -2.07
CA GLU A 99 8.69 17.96 -2.00
C GLU A 99 8.18 17.36 -0.66
N ALA A 100 8.00 18.18 0.38
CA ALA A 100 7.38 17.75 1.63
C ALA A 100 5.85 17.81 1.51
N ILE A 101 5.18 16.86 2.14
CA ILE A 101 3.72 16.87 2.22
C ILE A 101 3.26 18.07 3.03
N ALA A 102 2.54 18.98 2.40
CA ALA A 102 1.98 20.19 3.02
C ALA A 102 0.49 20.04 3.37
N GLY A 103 -0.20 19.05 2.83
CA GLY A 103 -1.59 18.79 3.12
C GLY A 103 -2.24 17.83 2.13
N TYR A 104 -3.51 17.57 2.36
CA TYR A 104 -4.36 16.70 1.56
C TYR A 104 -5.67 17.38 1.26
N ASP A 105 -6.15 17.27 0.03
CA ASP A 105 -7.45 17.75 -0.40
C ASP A 105 -8.29 16.57 -0.91
N SER A 106 -9.48 16.38 -0.36
CA SER A 106 -10.45 15.41 -0.84
C SER A 106 -10.88 15.72 -2.28
N PRO A 107 -11.35 14.72 -3.06
CA PRO A 107 -11.84 14.95 -4.39
C PRO A 107 -13.07 15.87 -4.35
N MET A 108 -13.24 16.71 -5.39
CA MET A 108 -14.46 17.51 -5.55
C MET A 108 -15.66 16.58 -5.75
N LEU A 109 -16.78 16.85 -5.05
CA LEU A 109 -18.00 16.01 -5.10
C LEU A 109 -18.53 15.84 -6.53
N ALA A 110 -18.41 16.87 -7.37
CA ALA A 110 -18.80 16.81 -8.78
C ALA A 110 -17.92 15.87 -9.63
N GLN A 111 -16.73 15.54 -9.16
CA GLN A 111 -15.74 14.69 -9.84
C GLN A 111 -15.48 13.37 -9.13
N GLY A 112 -16.09 13.15 -7.95
CA GLY A 112 -15.73 12.08 -7.03
C GLY A 112 -15.70 10.67 -7.64
N ALA A 113 -16.69 10.32 -8.44
CA ALA A 113 -16.75 8.98 -9.06
C ALA A 113 -15.73 8.81 -10.20
N THR A 114 -15.25 9.88 -10.83
CA THR A 114 -14.31 9.82 -11.96
C THR A 114 -12.85 9.78 -11.53
N ASN A 115 -12.56 10.18 -10.30
CA ASN A 115 -11.18 10.24 -9.76
C ASN A 115 -10.78 9.01 -8.96
N MET A 116 -11.69 8.06 -8.74
CA MET A 116 -11.34 6.81 -8.06
C MET A 116 -10.33 6.02 -8.89
N LYS A 117 -9.18 5.78 -8.31
CA LYS A 117 -8.13 4.98 -8.93
C LYS A 117 -8.30 3.53 -8.50
N PRO A 118 -8.34 2.58 -9.44
CA PRO A 118 -8.31 1.18 -9.08
C PRO A 118 -6.93 0.81 -8.51
N PHE A 119 -6.92 -0.06 -7.52
CA PHE A 119 -5.68 -0.55 -6.91
C PHE A 119 -5.78 -2.05 -6.60
N ARG A 120 -4.64 -2.68 -6.47
CA ARG A 120 -4.49 -4.04 -5.95
C ARG A 120 -4.05 -3.97 -4.51
N MET A 121 -4.55 -4.88 -3.68
CA MET A 121 -4.14 -5.00 -2.29
C MET A 121 -3.62 -6.40 -2.03
N ASN A 122 -2.41 -6.50 -1.51
CA ASN A 122 -1.77 -7.75 -1.10
C ASN A 122 -1.62 -7.73 0.42
N ILE A 123 -2.27 -8.67 1.10
CA ILE A 123 -2.23 -8.80 2.57
C ILE A 123 -1.41 -10.04 2.90
N TYR A 124 -0.36 -9.88 3.70
CA TYR A 124 0.54 -10.97 4.11
C TYR A 124 0.26 -11.37 5.55
N VAL A 125 -0.14 -12.61 5.74
CA VAL A 125 -0.50 -13.20 7.03
C VAL A 125 0.50 -14.29 7.37
N PRO A 126 1.16 -14.25 8.53
CA PRO A 126 2.08 -15.32 8.96
C PRO A 126 1.34 -16.64 9.14
N ASN A 127 1.95 -17.72 8.68
CA ASN A 127 1.50 -19.09 8.91
C ASN A 127 2.42 -19.75 9.93
N TYR A 128 1.84 -20.22 11.02
CA TYR A 128 2.56 -20.75 12.17
C TYR A 128 2.49 -22.28 12.24
N VAL A 129 3.62 -22.87 12.63
CA VAL A 129 3.68 -24.25 13.14
C VAL A 129 4.38 -24.22 14.50
N GLY A 130 3.62 -24.48 15.56
CA GLY A 130 4.08 -24.18 16.93
C GLY A 130 4.34 -22.68 17.10
N ASP A 131 5.54 -22.32 17.58
CA ASP A 131 5.94 -20.95 17.82
C ASP A 131 6.72 -20.32 16.65
N SER A 132 6.84 -21.03 15.53
CA SER A 132 7.66 -20.60 14.39
C SER A 132 6.82 -20.26 13.18
N ILE A 133 7.18 -19.15 12.51
CA ILE A 133 6.62 -18.78 11.21
C ILE A 133 7.32 -19.65 10.14
N VAL A 134 6.56 -20.44 9.40
CA VAL A 134 7.10 -21.32 8.34
C VAL A 134 7.04 -20.67 6.96
N ASN A 135 6.02 -19.86 6.72
CA ASN A 135 5.84 -19.07 5.50
C ASN A 135 4.78 -18.00 5.76
N TYR A 136 4.39 -17.27 4.72
CA TYR A 136 3.30 -16.31 4.75
C TYR A 136 2.23 -16.69 3.73
N VAL A 137 0.99 -16.45 4.07
CA VAL A 137 -0.12 -16.50 3.11
C VAL A 137 -0.34 -15.10 2.58
N LYS A 138 -0.10 -14.92 1.28
CA LYS A 138 -0.39 -13.69 0.56
C LYS A 138 -1.82 -13.76 0.04
N ILE A 139 -2.69 -12.90 0.54
CA ILE A 139 -4.07 -12.72 0.07
C ILE A 139 -4.07 -11.52 -0.86
N THR A 140 -4.34 -11.74 -2.14
CA THR A 140 -4.37 -10.70 -3.17
C THR A 140 -5.81 -10.39 -3.54
N LEU A 141 -6.23 -9.13 -3.38
CA LEU A 141 -7.46 -8.57 -3.92
C LEU A 141 -7.12 -7.84 -5.22
N ASN A 142 -7.53 -8.42 -6.36
CA ASN A 142 -6.96 -8.07 -7.67
C ASN A 142 -7.45 -6.75 -8.25
N ASN A 143 -8.64 -6.27 -7.87
CA ASN A 143 -9.17 -5.00 -8.35
C ASN A 143 -10.04 -4.37 -7.26
N CYS A 144 -9.50 -3.38 -6.60
CA CYS A 144 -10.11 -2.68 -5.49
C CYS A 144 -10.44 -1.24 -5.85
N THR A 145 -11.52 -0.74 -5.27
CA THR A 145 -11.85 0.68 -5.21
C THR A 145 -12.21 1.04 -3.78
N GLY A 146 -11.79 2.17 -3.30
CA GLY A 146 -12.05 2.58 -1.92
C GLY A 146 -13.01 3.76 -1.84
N SER A 147 -13.40 4.07 -0.62
CA SER A 147 -14.13 5.28 -0.27
C SER A 147 -13.41 6.02 0.85
N ALA A 148 -13.71 7.30 1.00
CA ALA A 148 -13.18 8.14 2.07
C ALA A 148 -13.37 7.48 3.43
N PRO A 149 -12.33 7.41 4.26
CA PRO A 149 -12.48 6.99 5.65
C PRO A 149 -13.27 8.02 6.44
N GLY A 150 -14.06 7.56 7.38
CA GLY A 150 -14.65 8.44 8.39
C GLY A 150 -13.54 9.04 9.27
N LEU A 151 -13.58 10.35 9.49
CA LEU A 151 -12.68 11.01 10.44
C LEU A 151 -13.34 11.04 11.82
N ASN A 152 -12.81 10.26 12.74
CA ASN A 152 -13.17 10.33 14.15
C ASN A 152 -11.99 10.92 14.94
N ILE A 153 -12.04 12.23 15.19
CA ILE A 153 -10.97 12.97 15.87
C ILE A 153 -11.37 13.17 17.32
N GLY A 154 -10.69 12.49 18.22
CA GLY A 154 -10.88 12.59 19.67
C GLY A 154 -9.56 12.82 20.41
N LYS A 155 -9.54 12.49 21.71
CA LYS A 155 -8.32 12.49 22.51
C LYS A 155 -7.52 11.19 22.42
N GLU A 156 -7.93 10.27 21.55
CA GLU A 156 -7.30 8.99 21.27
C GLU A 156 -6.48 9.06 19.98
N PHE A 157 -5.59 8.10 19.78
CA PHE A 157 -4.84 7.99 18.53
C PHE A 157 -5.82 7.74 17.36
N TYR A 158 -5.64 8.50 16.30
CA TYR A 158 -6.44 8.32 15.10
C TYR A 158 -5.91 7.13 14.29
N ALA A 159 -6.77 6.14 14.08
CA ALA A 159 -6.52 5.01 13.21
C ALA A 159 -7.55 5.05 12.05
N PRO A 160 -7.13 5.39 10.82
CA PRO A 160 -8.04 5.45 9.68
C PRO A 160 -8.61 4.07 9.35
N GLU A 161 -9.93 4.04 9.12
CA GLU A 161 -10.66 2.85 8.68
C GLU A 161 -11.14 3.07 7.25
N PHE A 162 -10.59 2.31 6.31
CA PHE A 162 -10.93 2.37 4.90
C PHE A 162 -11.95 1.31 4.53
N LYS A 163 -12.98 1.70 3.80
CA LYS A 163 -13.95 0.78 3.20
C LYS A 163 -13.60 0.57 1.74
N ILE A 164 -13.30 -0.66 1.39
CA ILE A 164 -12.74 -1.05 0.10
C ILE A 164 -13.64 -2.11 -0.53
N LYS A 165 -13.98 -1.93 -1.81
CA LYS A 165 -14.74 -2.89 -2.60
C LYS A 165 -13.79 -3.63 -3.53
N ALA A 166 -13.66 -4.94 -3.35
CA ALA A 166 -12.90 -5.81 -4.23
C ALA A 166 -13.82 -6.51 -5.23
N ARG A 167 -13.50 -6.41 -6.50
CA ARG A 167 -14.25 -6.99 -7.63
C ARG A 167 -13.31 -7.74 -8.56
N GLU A 168 -13.85 -8.49 -9.50
CA GLU A 168 -13.03 -9.14 -10.52
C GLU A 168 -12.25 -8.13 -11.35
N ALA A 169 -11.00 -8.46 -11.65
CA ALA A 169 -10.22 -7.74 -12.63
C ALA A 169 -10.50 -8.34 -14.03
N THR A 170 -11.71 -8.10 -14.54
CA THR A 170 -12.22 -8.73 -15.76
C THR A 170 -11.37 -8.47 -16.99
N LYS A 171 -10.77 -7.26 -17.09
CA LYS A 171 -9.88 -6.92 -18.21
C LYS A 171 -8.54 -7.66 -18.14
N ALA A 172 -8.08 -7.99 -16.94
CA ALA A 172 -6.87 -8.77 -16.70
C ALA A 172 -7.13 -10.29 -16.66
N GLY A 173 -8.40 -10.72 -16.63
CA GLY A 173 -8.78 -12.13 -16.49
C GLY A 173 -8.42 -12.70 -15.11
N LEU A 174 -8.40 -11.88 -14.06
CA LEU A 174 -8.02 -12.28 -12.70
C LEU A 174 -9.25 -12.34 -11.79
N PRO A 175 -9.33 -13.34 -10.88
CA PRO A 175 -10.43 -13.48 -9.93
C PRO A 175 -10.44 -12.31 -8.92
N VAL A 176 -11.53 -12.17 -8.16
CA VAL A 176 -11.62 -11.15 -7.10
C VAL A 176 -10.50 -11.31 -6.08
N LYS A 177 -10.26 -12.55 -5.65
CA LYS A 177 -9.28 -12.90 -4.61
C LYS A 177 -8.42 -14.08 -5.03
N SER A 178 -7.12 -13.99 -4.78
CA SER A 178 -6.16 -15.09 -4.90
C SER A 178 -5.44 -15.29 -3.58
N MET A 179 -4.97 -16.51 -3.32
CA MET A 179 -4.17 -16.83 -2.13
C MET A 179 -2.94 -17.63 -2.55
N ASP A 180 -1.77 -17.15 -2.16
CA ASP A 180 -0.48 -17.76 -2.49
C ASP A 180 0.35 -17.97 -1.22
N TYR A 181 1.11 -19.07 -1.18
CA TYR A 181 2.12 -19.28 -0.15
C TYR A 181 3.44 -18.68 -0.59
N VAL A 182 3.99 -17.77 0.21
CA VAL A 182 5.26 -17.11 -0.07
C VAL A 182 6.25 -17.34 1.08
N PRO A 183 7.52 -17.67 0.79
CA PRO A 183 8.49 -18.00 1.84
C PRO A 183 8.94 -16.77 2.64
N THR A 184 8.91 -15.59 2.04
CA THR A 184 9.42 -14.35 2.62
C THR A 184 8.49 -13.18 2.31
N LEU A 185 8.53 -12.15 3.16
CA LEU A 185 7.87 -10.88 2.89
C LEU A 185 8.58 -10.11 1.78
N PRO A 186 7.87 -9.23 1.06
CA PRO A 186 8.48 -8.28 0.15
C PRO A 186 9.46 -7.36 0.88
N ALA A 187 10.48 -6.90 0.17
CA ALA A 187 11.41 -5.92 0.70
C ALA A 187 10.72 -4.55 0.88
N ILE A 188 10.86 -3.97 2.06
CA ILE A 188 10.42 -2.59 2.31
C ILE A 188 11.45 -1.66 1.71
N LEU A 189 11.07 -0.88 0.70
CA LEU A 189 11.93 0.08 0.03
C LEU A 189 11.63 1.49 0.54
N ARG A 190 12.68 2.23 0.91
CA ARG A 190 12.60 3.64 1.29
C ARG A 190 13.42 4.51 0.33
N ASN A 191 13.01 5.75 0.16
CA ASN A 191 13.66 6.68 -0.74
C ASN A 191 14.88 7.33 -0.08
N VAL A 192 15.98 7.40 -0.82
CA VAL A 192 17.14 8.23 -0.49
C VAL A 192 17.20 9.37 -1.49
N LYS A 193 17.04 10.59 -1.01
CA LYS A 193 17.24 11.82 -1.78
C LYS A 193 18.59 12.42 -1.45
N TYR A 194 19.13 13.21 -2.37
CA TYR A 194 20.40 13.90 -2.19
C TYR A 194 20.22 15.41 -2.37
N ASP A 195 20.69 16.17 -1.39
CA ASP A 195 20.79 17.62 -1.46
C ASP A 195 22.27 17.99 -1.57
N LEU A 196 22.65 18.57 -2.69
CA LEU A 196 24.04 18.99 -2.95
C LEU A 196 24.45 20.22 -2.15
N ALA A 197 23.56 20.87 -1.40
CA ALA A 197 23.80 22.06 -0.59
C ALA A 197 24.56 23.17 -1.35
N GLY A 198 24.14 23.42 -2.59
CA GLY A 198 24.75 24.38 -3.48
C GLY A 198 26.04 23.88 -4.16
N GLY A 199 26.35 22.61 -4.06
CA GLY A 199 27.44 21.98 -4.85
C GLY A 199 27.02 21.65 -6.27
N ASN A 200 28.02 21.45 -7.13
CA ASN A 200 27.86 21.02 -8.52
C ASN A 200 28.03 19.49 -8.62
N GLY A 201 27.21 18.86 -9.43
CA GLY A 201 27.21 17.41 -9.64
C GLY A 201 25.83 16.87 -9.87
N THR A 202 25.69 15.54 -9.96
CA THR A 202 24.43 14.86 -10.11
C THR A 202 24.36 13.72 -9.08
N ALA A 203 23.31 13.72 -8.28
CA ALA A 203 23.01 12.63 -7.36
C ALA A 203 21.52 12.29 -7.48
N ASN A 204 21.23 11.24 -8.25
CA ASN A 204 19.84 10.82 -8.49
C ASN A 204 19.28 10.11 -7.28
N PRO A 205 18.01 10.35 -6.93
CA PRO A 205 17.33 9.60 -5.87
C PRO A 205 17.35 8.09 -6.14
N VAL A 206 17.51 7.29 -5.09
CA VAL A 206 17.50 5.82 -5.19
C VAL A 206 16.52 5.23 -4.16
N LYS A 207 15.95 4.09 -4.50
CA LYS A 207 15.16 3.28 -3.54
C LYS A 207 16.05 2.19 -2.97
N VAL A 208 16.08 2.08 -1.65
CA VAL A 208 16.94 1.14 -0.92
C VAL A 208 16.09 0.36 0.07
N GLU A 209 16.34 -0.94 0.15
CA GLU A 209 15.69 -1.81 1.13
C GLU A 209 16.13 -1.45 2.55
N VAL A 210 15.18 -1.40 3.48
CA VAL A 210 15.43 -1.17 4.90
C VAL A 210 16.44 -2.19 5.43
N GLY A 211 17.43 -1.71 6.19
CA GLY A 211 18.52 -2.52 6.70
C GLY A 211 19.64 -2.81 5.71
N LYS A 212 19.53 -2.41 4.44
CA LYS A 212 20.61 -2.54 3.45
C LYS A 212 21.42 -1.25 3.32
N LYS A 213 22.63 -1.37 2.80
CA LYS A 213 23.50 -0.22 2.50
C LYS A 213 22.98 0.53 1.29
N VAL A 214 23.13 1.85 1.30
CA VAL A 214 22.78 2.70 0.16
C VAL A 214 23.82 2.51 -0.96
N THR A 215 23.38 1.91 -2.06
CA THR A 215 24.22 1.68 -3.25
C THR A 215 23.44 2.01 -4.52
N PRO A 216 24.11 2.60 -5.55
CA PRO A 216 25.50 3.03 -5.55
C PRO A 216 25.72 4.31 -4.71
N LYS A 217 26.93 4.50 -4.18
CA LYS A 217 27.35 5.79 -3.60
C LYS A 217 27.33 6.85 -4.72
N PRO A 218 26.75 8.05 -4.49
CA PRO A 218 26.79 9.13 -5.47
C PRO A 218 28.23 9.66 -5.65
N VAL A 219 28.48 10.25 -6.81
CA VAL A 219 29.73 10.95 -7.05
C VAL A 219 29.84 12.14 -6.08
N ASP A 220 31.00 12.33 -5.50
CA ASP A 220 31.25 13.41 -4.56
C ASP A 220 31.07 14.78 -5.27
N PRO A 221 30.20 15.67 -4.78
CA PRO A 221 29.95 16.94 -5.42
C PRO A 221 31.12 17.93 -5.20
N THR A 222 31.27 18.87 -6.12
CA THR A 222 32.29 19.92 -6.05
C THR A 222 31.63 21.27 -5.80
N ARG A 223 32.45 22.28 -5.38
CA ARG A 223 31.99 23.67 -5.25
C ARG A 223 32.94 24.63 -5.93
N THR A 224 32.37 25.72 -6.49
CA THR A 224 33.13 26.76 -7.15
C THR A 224 33.72 27.81 -6.19
N ASP A 225 33.22 27.83 -4.94
CA ASP A 225 33.67 28.77 -3.89
C ASP A 225 34.92 28.29 -3.12
N GLY A 226 35.54 27.19 -3.57
CA GLY A 226 36.77 26.65 -3.01
C GLY A 226 36.57 25.74 -1.79
N LYS A 227 35.35 25.57 -1.30
CA LYS A 227 35.05 24.65 -0.19
C LYS A 227 35.19 23.20 -0.62
N VAL A 228 35.78 22.40 0.26
CA VAL A 228 36.06 20.99 0.01
C VAL A 228 34.93 20.13 0.55
N PHE A 229 34.44 19.18 -0.25
CA PHE A 229 33.46 18.20 0.18
C PHE A 229 34.01 17.32 1.31
N LYS A 230 33.22 17.13 2.37
CA LYS A 230 33.57 16.34 3.58
C LYS A 230 32.78 15.07 3.75
N GLY A 231 31.68 14.92 3.02
CA GLY A 231 30.81 13.76 3.11
C GLY A 231 29.34 14.14 3.15
N TRP A 232 28.51 13.16 3.43
CA TRP A 232 27.07 13.30 3.49
C TRP A 232 26.56 13.21 4.94
N LYS A 233 25.46 13.87 5.24
CA LYS A 233 24.80 13.84 6.54
C LYS A 233 23.30 13.73 6.32
N VAL A 234 22.61 12.93 7.12
CA VAL A 234 21.14 12.87 7.07
C VAL A 234 20.56 14.21 7.53
N LEU A 235 19.61 14.74 6.80
CA LEU A 235 18.94 15.99 7.13
C LEU A 235 18.33 15.89 8.55
N GLY A 236 18.67 16.84 9.40
CA GLY A 236 18.22 16.89 10.81
C GLY A 236 19.07 16.06 11.78
N GLU A 237 20.05 15.28 11.31
CA GLU A 237 20.97 14.55 12.19
C GLU A 237 22.32 15.26 12.33
N THR A 238 23.11 14.85 13.32
CA THR A 238 24.45 15.41 13.57
C THR A 238 25.57 14.54 13.04
N THR A 239 25.32 13.25 12.85
CA THR A 239 26.31 12.25 12.45
C THR A 239 26.48 12.17 10.94
N MET A 240 27.71 12.00 10.47
CA MET A 240 28.00 11.79 9.05
C MET A 240 27.54 10.39 8.59
N TRP A 241 26.96 10.33 7.40
CA TRP A 241 26.57 9.07 6.77
C TRP A 241 27.79 8.34 6.21
N ASN A 242 27.97 7.09 6.61
CA ASN A 242 29.02 6.24 6.10
C ASN A 242 28.41 5.15 5.20
N PHE A 243 28.67 5.20 3.89
CA PHE A 243 28.12 4.23 2.93
C PHE A 243 28.60 2.79 3.13
N ASP A 244 29.71 2.59 3.85
CA ASP A 244 30.24 1.26 4.13
C ASP A 244 29.63 0.60 5.35
N THR A 245 29.13 1.38 6.30
CA THR A 245 28.62 0.89 7.59
C THR A 245 27.17 1.26 7.88
N SER A 246 26.71 2.43 7.42
CA SER A 246 25.34 2.87 7.63
C SER A 246 24.35 2.06 6.77
N VAL A 247 23.23 1.71 7.37
CA VAL A 247 22.15 0.97 6.71
C VAL A 247 20.90 1.85 6.62
N MET A 248 20.09 1.61 5.61
CA MET A 248 18.84 2.33 5.39
C MET A 248 17.90 2.16 6.59
N PRO A 249 17.50 3.26 7.25
CA PRO A 249 16.49 3.21 8.31
C PRO A 249 15.09 2.95 7.71
N ASP A 250 14.12 2.61 8.56
CA ASP A 250 12.74 2.43 8.13
C ASP A 250 12.00 3.77 7.96
N ARG A 251 12.59 4.65 7.18
CA ARG A 251 12.03 5.94 6.76
C ARG A 251 12.76 6.45 5.54
N ASP A 252 12.13 7.34 4.79
CA ASP A 252 12.80 8.11 3.74
C ASP A 252 13.84 9.04 4.36
N ILE A 253 14.99 9.18 3.70
CA ILE A 253 16.06 10.08 4.15
C ILE A 253 16.50 11.02 3.03
N THR A 254 16.96 12.20 3.43
CA THR A 254 17.67 13.12 2.56
C THR A 254 19.12 13.25 3.04
N LEU A 255 20.06 12.89 2.18
CA LEU A 255 21.48 13.06 2.45
C LEU A 255 21.93 14.42 1.93
N VAL A 256 22.42 15.26 2.84
CA VAL A 256 22.87 16.65 2.56
C VAL A 256 24.39 16.68 2.51
N ALA A 257 24.94 17.20 1.43
CA ALA A 257 26.38 17.36 1.26
C ALA A 257 26.93 18.37 2.28
N GLN A 258 28.07 18.04 2.89
CA GLN A 258 28.77 18.88 3.86
C GLN A 258 30.09 19.37 3.26
N TYR A 259 30.41 20.63 3.49
CA TYR A 259 31.61 21.28 2.97
C TYR A 259 32.35 22.05 4.08
N ALA A 260 33.65 22.16 3.96
CA ALA A 260 34.52 22.98 4.83
C ALA A 260 35.56 23.74 4.00
#